data_790b2cbf63912ff0bf0af4083c52917a
#
_entry.id   790b2cbf63912ff0bf0af4083c52917a
#
_cell.length_a   1.000
_cell.length_b   1.000
_cell.length_c   1.000
_cell.angle_alpha   90.00
_cell.angle_beta   90.00
_cell.angle_gamma   90.00
#
_symmetry.space_group_name_H-M   'P 1'
#
loop_
_entity.id
_entity.type
_entity.pdbx_description
1 polymer ?
#
loop_
_entity_poly.entity_id
_entity_poly.type
_entity_poly.pdbx_seq_one_letter_code
_entity_poly.pdbx_strand_id
1 'polypeptide(L)'
;MESEVAKNTFNSRLLIVSLQSNGVAIAQLLQQQILDAMGLLSMGTKLGDFSDGVKLTAQTIPLQRLSNDIPIIYRSAIAFKLASLWEQPALDIAEGLTASLAVTNENISSQTCLEFNVEVVLPGWINFRLNEVSLAFWLQQLIQKPSLWREGVGEMERESKDTRNLFSIQYAHARCCSLLRLAHREGLIKLKDFDFKTHDWQLVEPNPIPWLNERQEAATNQLILGLVHPGERRLIAQILDVSDSIKNLDQLKAVKLANSLSEAFEGFYSGCRIWGEVKIHALRLAQARLGLVGVTQGLLRSLLQDQLGVSAPVEL
;
A
#
# COMPACT_ATOMS: atom_id res chain seq x y z
N MET A 1 -37.22 13.73 24.16
CA MET A 1 -36.26 14.55 23.38
C MET A 1 -35.23 13.58 22.82
N GLU A 2 -35.59 12.96 21.72
CA GLU A 2 -34.75 12.04 20.98
C GLU A 2 -33.93 12.88 20.01
N SER A 3 -32.63 12.80 20.14
CA SER A 3 -31.68 13.47 19.25
C SER A 3 -31.67 12.74 17.91
N GLU A 4 -32.16 13.40 16.89
CA GLU A 4 -32.01 13.10 15.48
C GLU A 4 -30.52 13.06 15.12
N VAL A 5 -29.94 11.87 15.10
CA VAL A 5 -28.65 11.65 14.43
C VAL A 5 -28.95 11.63 12.95
N ALA A 6 -28.75 12.77 12.29
CA ALA A 6 -28.85 12.92 10.85
C ALA A 6 -27.96 11.87 10.17
N LYS A 7 -28.57 10.89 9.52
CA LYS A 7 -27.93 9.95 8.59
C LYS A 7 -27.49 10.75 7.35
N ASN A 8 -26.27 11.29 7.39
CA ASN A 8 -25.62 11.77 6.19
C ASN A 8 -25.19 10.57 5.34
N THR A 9 -26.15 9.98 4.63
CA THR A 9 -25.89 9.01 3.55
C THR A 9 -25.39 9.75 2.33
N PHE A 10 -24.10 10.12 2.33
CA PHE A 10 -23.42 10.50 1.10
C PHE A 10 -23.29 9.26 0.22
N ASN A 11 -23.69 9.38 -1.05
CA ASN A 11 -23.55 8.33 -2.06
C ASN A 11 -22.10 7.87 -2.15
N SER A 12 -21.78 6.70 -1.60
CA SER A 12 -20.48 6.08 -1.83
C SER A 12 -20.44 5.54 -3.27
N ARG A 13 -19.38 5.87 -4.00
CA ARG A 13 -19.19 5.42 -5.39
C ARG A 13 -18.03 4.44 -5.43
N LEU A 14 -18.11 3.46 -6.32
CA LEU A 14 -17.04 2.50 -6.54
C LEU A 14 -16.04 3.07 -7.55
N LEU A 15 -14.76 3.13 -7.18
CA LEU A 15 -13.63 3.43 -8.06
C LEU A 15 -12.80 2.18 -8.25
N ILE A 16 -12.55 1.79 -9.50
CA ILE A 16 -11.70 0.66 -9.87
C ILE A 16 -10.41 1.21 -10.52
N VAL A 17 -9.26 0.87 -9.96
CA VAL A 17 -7.95 1.33 -10.44
C VAL A 17 -7.12 0.15 -10.86
N SER A 18 -6.66 0.13 -12.13
CA SER A 18 -5.77 -0.91 -12.62
C SER A 18 -4.37 -0.75 -12.06
N LEU A 19 -3.80 -1.84 -11.54
CA LEU A 19 -2.38 -1.93 -11.22
C LEU A 19 -1.60 -2.18 -12.53
N GLN A 20 -1.37 -1.11 -13.28
CA GLN A 20 -0.52 -1.19 -14.46
C GLN A 20 0.95 -1.36 -14.06
N SER A 21 1.80 -1.71 -15.03
CA SER A 21 3.22 -2.06 -14.88
C SER A 21 4.13 -1.01 -14.20
N ASN A 22 3.60 0.15 -13.84
CA ASN A 22 4.39 1.31 -13.43
C ASN A 22 4.50 1.53 -11.91
N GLY A 23 4.06 0.60 -11.07
CA GLY A 23 4.31 0.71 -9.64
C GLY A 23 3.18 0.23 -8.73
N VAL A 24 3.55 -0.01 -7.49
CA VAL A 24 2.67 -0.50 -6.42
C VAL A 24 2.23 0.59 -5.44
N ALA A 25 2.66 1.85 -5.66
CA ALA A 25 2.31 2.98 -4.81
C ALA A 25 0.83 3.36 -4.99
N ILE A 26 0.01 3.02 -4.01
CA ILE A 26 -1.44 3.31 -4.04
C ILE A 26 -1.69 4.82 -4.11
N ALA A 27 -0.91 5.60 -3.35
CA ALA A 27 -1.03 7.06 -3.36
C ALA A 27 -0.82 7.65 -4.76
N GLN A 28 0.19 7.18 -5.50
CA GLN A 28 0.46 7.65 -6.87
C GLN A 28 -0.67 7.28 -7.84
N LEU A 29 -1.21 6.06 -7.72
CA LEU A 29 -2.35 5.63 -8.53
C LEU A 29 -3.57 6.51 -8.30
N LEU A 30 -3.92 6.79 -7.05
CA LEU A 30 -5.04 7.66 -6.70
C LEU A 30 -4.82 9.10 -7.15
N GLN A 31 -3.60 9.64 -7.00
CA GLN A 31 -3.24 10.97 -7.48
C GLN A 31 -3.41 11.09 -8.99
N GLN A 32 -3.02 10.05 -9.75
CA GLN A 32 -3.22 10.04 -11.20
C GLN A 32 -4.71 10.00 -11.56
N GLN A 33 -5.51 9.16 -10.88
CA GLN A 33 -6.96 9.09 -11.11
C GLN A 33 -7.67 10.42 -10.81
N ILE A 34 -7.25 11.12 -9.76
CA ILE A 34 -7.77 12.45 -9.44
C ILE A 34 -7.40 13.45 -10.55
N LEU A 35 -6.16 13.41 -11.04
CA LEU A 35 -5.71 14.29 -12.12
C LEU A 35 -6.51 14.04 -13.41
N ASP A 36 -6.75 12.79 -13.77
CA ASP A 36 -7.53 12.40 -14.94
C ASP A 36 -9.01 12.89 -14.80
N ALA A 37 -9.60 12.71 -13.60
CA ALA A 37 -10.95 13.19 -13.31
C ALA A 37 -11.07 14.73 -13.39
N MET A 38 -10.03 15.46 -12.96
CA MET A 38 -9.99 16.90 -13.11
C MET A 38 -9.97 17.33 -14.58
N GLY A 39 -9.23 16.62 -15.45
CA GLY A 39 -9.22 16.83 -16.89
C GLY A 39 -10.62 16.67 -17.50
N LEU A 40 -11.38 15.65 -17.11
CA LEU A 40 -12.74 15.43 -17.59
C LEU A 40 -13.71 16.53 -17.13
N LEU A 41 -13.62 16.98 -15.88
CA LEU A 41 -14.43 18.08 -15.35
C LEU A 41 -14.18 19.40 -16.07
N SER A 42 -12.92 19.72 -16.38
CA SER A 42 -12.57 20.96 -17.09
C SER A 42 -13.06 20.98 -18.53
N MET A 43 -13.15 19.84 -19.20
CA MET A 43 -13.71 19.73 -20.57
C MET A 43 -15.23 19.91 -20.60
N GLY A 44 -15.93 19.54 -19.53
CA GLY A 44 -17.40 19.62 -19.42
C GLY A 44 -17.92 20.99 -18.96
N THR A 45 -17.07 21.79 -18.38
CA THR A 45 -17.41 23.14 -17.90
C THR A 45 -16.59 24.17 -18.68
N LYS A 46 -17.21 25.34 -19.02
CA LYS A 46 -16.49 26.49 -19.59
C LYS A 46 -15.49 27.13 -18.60
N LEU A 47 -14.98 26.34 -17.65
CA LEU A 47 -13.93 26.76 -16.73
C LEU A 47 -12.62 26.77 -17.49
N GLY A 48 -12.03 27.99 -17.55
CA GLY A 48 -10.92 28.36 -18.39
C GLY A 48 -9.77 27.34 -18.42
N ASP A 49 -9.12 27.31 -19.58
CA ASP A 49 -7.86 26.60 -19.79
C ASP A 49 -6.97 26.70 -18.56
N PHE A 50 -6.39 25.55 -18.14
CA PHE A 50 -5.34 25.48 -17.10
C PHE A 50 -4.08 26.30 -17.46
N SER A 51 -4.19 27.26 -18.40
CA SER A 51 -3.10 28.04 -18.98
C SER A 51 -2.54 29.12 -18.06
N ASP A 52 -3.23 29.52 -16.99
CA ASP A 52 -2.71 30.53 -16.07
C ASP A 52 -1.97 29.93 -14.86
N GLY A 53 -0.73 29.48 -15.08
CA GLY A 53 0.35 29.53 -14.09
C GLY A 53 0.49 28.36 -13.13
N VAL A 54 -0.48 27.48 -12.88
CA VAL A 54 -0.34 26.35 -11.95
C VAL A 54 -0.40 25.01 -12.69
N LYS A 55 0.75 24.51 -13.09
CA LYS A 55 0.88 23.18 -13.68
C LYS A 55 0.62 22.13 -12.59
N LEU A 56 -0.63 21.67 -12.45
CA LEU A 56 -0.98 20.58 -11.56
C LEU A 56 -0.44 19.27 -12.15
N THR A 57 0.38 18.57 -11.39
CA THR A 57 0.86 17.25 -11.70
C THR A 57 0.30 16.26 -10.66
N ALA A 58 0.27 14.96 -10.94
CA ALA A 58 -0.19 13.97 -9.99
C ALA A 58 0.50 14.14 -8.62
N GLN A 59 1.80 14.41 -8.59
CA GLN A 59 2.59 14.60 -7.37
C GLN A 59 2.20 15.83 -6.54
N THR A 60 1.55 16.85 -7.15
CA THR A 60 1.10 18.06 -6.43
C THR A 60 -0.30 17.93 -5.86
N ILE A 61 -0.99 16.83 -6.11
CA ILE A 61 -2.32 16.52 -5.56
C ILE A 61 -2.18 16.15 -4.09
N PRO A 62 -2.81 16.91 -3.17
CA PRO A 62 -2.75 16.60 -1.74
C PRO A 62 -3.51 15.32 -1.46
N LEU A 63 -2.79 14.30 -1.02
CA LEU A 63 -3.33 13.00 -0.63
C LEU A 63 -2.56 12.50 0.59
N GLN A 64 -3.28 12.06 1.61
CA GLN A 64 -2.69 11.50 2.83
C GLN A 64 -3.48 10.27 3.29
N ARG A 65 -2.79 9.29 3.88
CA ARG A 65 -3.44 8.17 4.57
C ARG A 65 -3.85 8.60 5.97
N LEU A 66 -5.11 8.30 6.37
CA LEU A 66 -5.68 8.82 7.62
C LEU A 66 -5.27 8.04 8.87
N SER A 67 -5.14 6.72 8.78
CA SER A 67 -4.86 5.88 9.93
C SER A 67 -4.00 4.68 9.57
N ASN A 68 -3.40 4.07 10.59
CA ASN A 68 -2.65 2.83 10.47
C ASN A 68 -3.54 1.58 10.64
N ASP A 69 -4.85 1.77 10.80
CA ASP A 69 -5.82 0.70 10.96
C ASP A 69 -6.52 0.34 9.66
N ILE A 70 -7.06 -0.87 9.59
CA ILE A 70 -7.94 -1.32 8.51
C ILE A 70 -9.38 -0.95 8.90
N PRO A 71 -10.15 -0.35 7.99
CA PRO A 71 -9.88 -0.15 6.56
C PRO A 71 -8.87 0.97 6.27
N ILE A 72 -8.07 0.76 5.22
CA ILE A 72 -7.12 1.76 4.73
C ILE A 72 -7.89 2.88 4.02
N ILE A 73 -7.69 4.11 4.47
CA ILE A 73 -8.38 5.28 3.92
C ILE A 73 -7.34 6.33 3.51
N TYR A 74 -7.39 6.73 2.25
CA TYR A 74 -6.70 7.91 1.75
C TYR A 74 -7.67 9.07 1.66
N ARG A 75 -7.22 10.27 2.03
CA ARG A 75 -8.02 11.51 2.01
C ARG A 75 -7.33 12.55 1.15
N SER A 76 -8.09 13.16 0.24
CA SER A 76 -7.62 14.27 -0.58
C SER A 76 -8.27 15.58 -0.17
N ALA A 77 -7.46 16.64 -0.13
CA ALA A 77 -7.86 18.02 0.07
C ALA A 77 -7.96 18.80 -1.27
N ILE A 78 -7.94 18.12 -2.40
CA ILE A 78 -7.84 18.75 -3.71
C ILE A 78 -9.00 19.72 -4.00
N ALA A 79 -10.22 19.40 -3.56
CA ALA A 79 -11.37 20.25 -3.78
C ALA A 79 -11.23 21.63 -3.14
N PHE A 80 -10.59 21.74 -1.97
CA PHE A 80 -10.31 23.05 -1.35
C PHE A 80 -9.29 23.86 -2.13
N LYS A 81 -8.27 23.20 -2.70
CA LYS A 81 -7.29 23.86 -3.55
C LYS A 81 -7.93 24.38 -4.83
N LEU A 82 -8.82 23.59 -5.42
CA LEU A 82 -9.54 23.98 -6.64
C LEU A 82 -10.62 25.02 -6.37
N ALA A 83 -11.24 25.05 -5.18
CA ALA A 83 -12.26 26.02 -4.81
C ALA A 83 -11.76 27.46 -4.95
N SER A 84 -10.51 27.71 -4.57
CA SER A 84 -9.87 29.02 -4.72
C SER A 84 -9.57 29.39 -6.17
N LEU A 85 -9.34 28.39 -7.05
CA LEU A 85 -8.98 28.59 -8.46
C LEU A 85 -10.22 28.69 -9.35
N TRP A 86 -11.28 27.95 -9.02
CA TRP A 86 -12.50 27.88 -9.83
C TRP A 86 -13.64 28.77 -9.32
N GLU A 87 -13.43 29.44 -8.17
CA GLU A 87 -14.45 30.27 -7.51
C GLU A 87 -15.76 29.51 -7.26
N GLN A 88 -15.65 28.22 -6.90
CA GLN A 88 -16.77 27.33 -6.63
C GLN A 88 -16.67 26.74 -5.23
N PRO A 89 -17.80 26.33 -4.61
CA PRO A 89 -17.78 25.62 -3.34
C PRO A 89 -16.98 24.32 -3.41
N ALA A 90 -16.13 24.07 -2.41
CA ALA A 90 -15.32 22.85 -2.37
C ALA A 90 -16.17 21.58 -2.37
N LEU A 91 -17.38 21.61 -1.82
CA LEU A 91 -18.32 20.50 -1.81
C LEU A 91 -18.74 20.14 -3.24
N ASP A 92 -19.16 21.12 -4.04
CA ASP A 92 -19.63 20.92 -5.41
C ASP A 92 -18.51 20.34 -6.29
N ILE A 93 -17.27 20.86 -6.10
CA ILE A 93 -16.08 20.32 -6.77
C ILE A 93 -15.81 18.87 -6.35
N ALA A 94 -15.89 18.57 -5.05
CA ALA A 94 -15.68 17.20 -4.55
C ALA A 94 -16.70 16.22 -5.12
N GLU A 95 -17.97 16.61 -5.20
CA GLU A 95 -19.05 15.81 -5.79
C GLU A 95 -18.84 15.59 -7.30
N GLY A 96 -18.46 16.66 -8.03
CA GLY A 96 -18.14 16.60 -9.45
C GLY A 96 -16.95 15.69 -9.73
N LEU A 97 -15.85 15.81 -8.97
CA LEU A 97 -14.69 14.92 -9.08
C LEU A 97 -15.06 13.46 -8.81
N THR A 98 -15.84 13.22 -7.76
CA THR A 98 -16.30 11.87 -7.42
C THR A 98 -17.20 11.27 -8.50
N ALA A 99 -18.02 12.09 -9.16
CA ALA A 99 -18.83 11.68 -10.31
C ALA A 99 -17.94 11.28 -11.50
N SER A 100 -16.94 12.09 -11.83
CA SER A 100 -16.02 11.83 -12.94
C SER A 100 -15.15 10.59 -12.72
N LEU A 101 -14.71 10.33 -11.47
CA LEU A 101 -13.98 9.11 -11.11
C LEU A 101 -14.78 7.83 -11.36
N ALA A 102 -16.11 7.87 -11.24
CA ALA A 102 -16.96 6.70 -11.47
C ALA A 102 -17.10 6.35 -12.96
N VAL A 103 -17.04 7.33 -13.87
CA VAL A 103 -17.20 7.13 -15.32
C VAL A 103 -16.02 6.40 -15.97
N THR A 104 -14.82 6.51 -15.41
CA THR A 104 -13.61 5.87 -15.95
C THR A 104 -13.58 4.35 -15.81
N ASN A 105 -14.57 3.74 -15.14
CA ASN A 105 -14.54 2.34 -14.70
C ASN A 105 -15.17 1.32 -15.68
N GLU A 106 -15.84 1.74 -16.74
CA GLU A 106 -16.68 0.83 -17.53
C GLU A 106 -15.94 -0.19 -18.42
N ASN A 107 -14.60 -0.10 -18.55
CA ASN A 107 -13.84 -0.92 -19.50
C ASN A 107 -12.67 -1.73 -18.90
N ILE A 108 -12.60 -1.93 -17.57
CA ILE A 108 -11.45 -2.56 -16.94
C ILE A 108 -11.79 -4.00 -16.52
N SER A 109 -11.02 -5.00 -17.02
CA SER A 109 -11.14 -6.38 -16.57
C SER A 109 -10.73 -6.51 -15.09
N SER A 110 -11.57 -7.14 -14.28
CA SER A 110 -11.49 -7.22 -12.80
C SER A 110 -10.25 -7.95 -12.23
N GLN A 111 -9.39 -8.55 -13.06
CA GLN A 111 -8.31 -9.42 -12.58
C GLN A 111 -7.02 -8.70 -12.10
N THR A 112 -6.90 -7.39 -12.34
CA THR A 112 -5.67 -6.62 -12.01
C THR A 112 -5.98 -5.28 -11.36
N CYS A 113 -7.11 -5.15 -10.66
CA CYS A 113 -7.61 -3.86 -10.21
C CYS A 113 -7.73 -3.77 -8.70
N LEU A 114 -7.53 -2.55 -8.17
CA LEU A 114 -7.87 -2.18 -6.81
C LEU A 114 -9.23 -1.48 -6.81
N GLU A 115 -10.09 -1.86 -5.87
CA GLU A 115 -11.40 -1.27 -5.68
C GLU A 115 -11.41 -0.37 -4.46
N PHE A 116 -11.90 0.84 -4.64
CA PHE A 116 -12.06 1.83 -3.58
C PHE A 116 -13.53 2.26 -3.50
N ASN A 117 -14.05 2.33 -2.28
CA ASN A 117 -15.26 3.08 -2.00
C ASN A 117 -14.89 4.55 -1.84
N VAL A 118 -15.42 5.42 -2.70
CA VAL A 118 -15.16 6.86 -2.69
C VAL A 118 -16.34 7.57 -2.06
N GLU A 119 -16.07 8.40 -1.07
CA GLU A 119 -17.08 9.19 -0.37
C GLU A 119 -16.64 10.65 -0.23
N VAL A 120 -17.59 11.57 -0.37
CA VAL A 120 -17.38 12.99 -0.07
C VAL A 120 -17.74 13.23 1.39
N VAL A 121 -16.81 13.86 2.12
CA VAL A 121 -16.99 14.21 3.53
C VAL A 121 -16.95 15.72 3.68
N LEU A 122 -17.97 16.28 4.34
CA LEU A 122 -18.08 17.71 4.54
C LEU A 122 -16.81 18.31 5.19
N PRO A 123 -16.40 19.51 4.78
CA PRO A 123 -17.02 20.42 3.79
C PRO A 123 -16.49 20.29 2.34
N GLY A 124 -15.81 19.17 1.96
CA GLY A 124 -15.26 18.98 0.61
C GLY A 124 -14.06 18.02 0.60
N TRP A 125 -13.89 17.20 1.62
CA TRP A 125 -12.89 16.12 1.62
C TRP A 125 -13.35 14.96 0.74
N ILE A 126 -12.41 14.32 0.04
CA ILE A 126 -12.66 13.09 -0.71
C ILE A 126 -11.90 11.96 -0.03
N ASN A 127 -12.62 10.96 0.47
CA ASN A 127 -12.07 9.75 1.05
C ASN A 127 -12.10 8.60 0.04
N PHE A 128 -11.00 7.87 -0.05
CA PHE A 128 -10.84 6.64 -0.83
C PHE A 128 -10.59 5.51 0.15
N ARG A 129 -11.58 4.67 0.35
CA ARG A 129 -11.50 3.50 1.24
C ARG A 129 -11.16 2.27 0.43
N LEU A 130 -9.97 1.71 0.63
CA LEU A 130 -9.54 0.44 0.03
C LEU A 130 -10.27 -0.72 0.71
N ASN A 131 -10.88 -1.61 -0.07
CA ASN A 131 -11.49 -2.82 0.48
C ASN A 131 -10.42 -3.88 0.84
N GLU A 132 -10.79 -4.84 1.70
CA GLU A 132 -9.85 -5.83 2.22
C GLU A 132 -9.40 -6.84 1.14
N VAL A 133 -10.26 -7.13 0.17
CA VAL A 133 -9.94 -8.00 -0.97
C VAL A 133 -8.89 -7.35 -1.85
N SER A 134 -9.05 -6.05 -2.14
CA SER A 134 -8.05 -5.28 -2.89
C SER A 134 -6.74 -5.12 -2.13
N LEU A 135 -6.78 -4.97 -0.81
CA LEU A 135 -5.57 -4.95 0.00
C LEU A 135 -4.83 -6.30 -0.07
N ALA A 136 -5.56 -7.42 0.01
CA ALA A 136 -4.99 -8.76 -0.15
C ALA A 136 -4.38 -8.96 -1.55
N PHE A 137 -5.09 -8.50 -2.59
CA PHE A 137 -4.58 -8.53 -3.96
C PHE A 137 -3.31 -7.69 -4.11
N TRP A 138 -3.26 -6.49 -3.54
CA TRP A 138 -2.09 -5.62 -3.55
C TRP A 138 -0.88 -6.26 -2.85
N LEU A 139 -1.07 -6.85 -1.66
CA LEU A 139 -0.03 -7.61 -0.96
C LEU A 139 0.50 -8.76 -1.82
N GLN A 140 -0.39 -9.46 -2.54
CA GLN A 140 -0.01 -10.53 -3.47
C GLN A 140 0.87 -10.02 -4.61
N GLN A 141 0.56 -8.84 -5.18
CA GLN A 141 1.38 -8.23 -6.24
C GLN A 141 2.78 -7.86 -5.73
N LEU A 142 2.91 -7.40 -4.48
CA LEU A 142 4.20 -7.10 -3.87
C LEU A 142 5.11 -8.33 -3.79
N ILE A 143 4.55 -9.51 -3.51
CA ILE A 143 5.31 -10.77 -3.47
C ILE A 143 5.68 -11.25 -4.87
N GLN A 144 4.74 -11.18 -5.82
CA GLN A 144 4.92 -11.76 -7.15
C GLN A 144 5.82 -10.93 -8.05
N LYS A 145 5.89 -9.62 -7.86
CA LYS A 145 6.61 -8.68 -8.71
C LYS A 145 7.59 -7.81 -7.91
N PRO A 146 8.69 -8.37 -7.40
CA PRO A 146 9.68 -7.59 -6.66
C PRO A 146 10.31 -6.45 -7.49
N SER A 147 10.31 -6.54 -8.81
CA SER A 147 10.80 -5.49 -9.71
C SER A 147 10.02 -4.17 -9.61
N LEU A 148 8.76 -4.20 -9.15
CA LEU A 148 7.92 -3.00 -9.09
C LEU A 148 8.45 -1.92 -8.13
N TRP A 149 9.27 -2.28 -7.16
CA TRP A 149 9.91 -1.31 -6.27
C TRP A 149 11.41 -1.10 -6.54
N ARG A 150 12.01 -1.92 -7.45
CA ARG A 150 13.42 -1.81 -7.84
C ARG A 150 13.66 -0.88 -9.05
N GLU A 151 12.61 -0.50 -9.78
CA GLU A 151 12.73 0.36 -10.95
C GLU A 151 13.06 1.80 -10.52
N GLY A 152 14.27 2.26 -10.89
CA GLY A 152 14.56 3.69 -10.92
C GLY A 152 15.79 4.20 -10.15
N VAL A 153 16.64 3.33 -9.64
CA VAL A 153 17.91 3.77 -9.06
C VAL A 153 19.00 3.59 -10.12
N GLY A 154 19.33 4.70 -10.84
CA GLY A 154 20.56 4.75 -11.61
C GLY A 154 21.75 4.51 -10.68
N GLU A 155 22.84 3.93 -11.23
CA GLU A 155 24.12 3.79 -10.56
C GLU A 155 24.61 5.18 -10.07
N MET A 156 24.16 5.57 -8.89
CA MET A 156 24.77 6.68 -8.17
C MET A 156 25.83 6.09 -7.25
N GLU A 157 27.07 6.38 -7.51
CA GLU A 157 28.14 6.26 -6.51
C GLU A 157 27.75 7.09 -5.28
N ARG A 158 27.17 6.42 -4.29
CA ARG A 158 26.80 7.05 -3.02
C ARG A 158 27.93 6.80 -2.03
N GLU A 159 28.65 7.84 -1.68
CA GLU A 159 29.55 7.81 -0.52
C GLU A 159 28.72 7.41 0.70
N SER A 160 29.07 6.27 1.29
CA SER A 160 28.43 5.75 2.51
C SER A 160 28.82 6.65 3.69
N LYS A 161 28.01 7.66 3.99
CA LYS A 161 28.10 8.44 5.22
C LYS A 161 27.24 7.79 6.31
N ASP A 162 27.91 7.35 7.37
CA ASP A 162 27.36 6.93 8.67
C ASP A 162 26.53 5.64 8.71
N THR A 163 27.21 4.50 8.59
CA THR A 163 26.63 3.15 8.73
C THR A 163 26.30 2.76 10.17
N ARG A 164 26.64 3.59 11.17
CA ARG A 164 26.56 3.25 12.61
C ARG A 164 25.13 3.03 13.13
N ASN A 165 24.12 3.54 12.43
CA ASN A 165 22.72 3.44 12.86
C ASN A 165 21.87 2.46 12.02
N LEU A 166 22.48 1.65 11.14
CA LEU A 166 21.73 0.76 10.24
C LEU A 166 21.67 -0.68 10.72
N PHE A 167 22.34 -1.01 11.83
CA PHE A 167 22.41 -2.39 12.34
C PHE A 167 21.03 -2.98 12.64
N SER A 168 20.12 -2.21 13.25
CA SER A 168 18.74 -2.67 13.52
C SER A 168 17.98 -3.04 12.25
N ILE A 169 18.16 -2.25 11.18
CA ILE A 169 17.53 -2.51 9.87
C ILE A 169 18.11 -3.76 9.22
N GLN A 170 19.44 -3.89 9.24
CA GLN A 170 20.14 -5.07 8.73
C GLN A 170 19.76 -6.34 9.52
N TYR A 171 19.64 -6.22 10.85
CA TYR A 171 19.20 -7.31 11.71
C TYR A 171 17.77 -7.75 11.39
N ALA A 172 16.82 -6.81 11.23
CA ALA A 172 15.45 -7.10 10.84
C ALA A 172 15.40 -7.82 9.48
N HIS A 173 16.20 -7.36 8.49
CA HIS A 173 16.30 -8.03 7.20
C HIS A 173 16.84 -9.47 7.33
N ALA A 174 17.97 -9.67 8.04
CA ALA A 174 18.55 -10.99 8.25
C ALA A 174 17.58 -11.94 9.00
N ARG A 175 16.80 -11.38 9.96
CA ARG A 175 15.76 -12.13 10.66
C ARG A 175 14.65 -12.58 9.74
N CYS A 176 14.15 -11.71 8.86
CA CYS A 176 13.19 -12.08 7.83
C CYS A 176 13.73 -13.23 6.96
N CYS A 177 14.98 -13.12 6.52
CA CYS A 177 15.64 -14.16 5.73
C CYS A 177 15.70 -15.51 6.48
N SER A 178 16.05 -15.50 7.76
CA SER A 178 16.09 -16.70 8.58
C SER A 178 14.73 -17.39 8.74
N LEU A 179 13.67 -16.58 8.94
CA LEU A 179 12.30 -17.07 9.06
C LEU A 179 11.81 -17.71 7.76
N LEU A 180 12.07 -17.08 6.62
CA LEU A 180 11.68 -17.60 5.30
C LEU A 180 12.42 -18.93 4.98
N ARG A 181 13.72 -19.00 5.28
CA ARG A 181 14.51 -20.22 5.12
C ARG A 181 13.97 -21.37 5.99
N LEU A 182 13.65 -21.07 7.25
CA LEU A 182 13.08 -22.06 8.16
C LEU A 182 11.72 -22.56 7.62
N ALA A 183 10.85 -21.64 7.22
CA ALA A 183 9.53 -21.97 6.69
C ALA A 183 9.60 -22.80 5.41
N HIS A 184 10.57 -22.54 4.53
CA HIS A 184 10.83 -23.35 3.34
C HIS A 184 11.27 -24.77 3.69
N ARG A 185 12.23 -24.92 4.62
CA ARG A 185 12.71 -26.23 5.09
C ARG A 185 11.61 -27.04 5.75
N GLU A 186 10.70 -26.39 6.46
CA GLU A 186 9.57 -27.06 7.14
C GLU A 186 8.34 -27.25 6.22
N GLY A 187 8.42 -26.89 4.94
CA GLY A 187 7.36 -27.07 3.95
C GLY A 187 6.14 -26.18 4.15
N LEU A 188 6.24 -25.08 4.94
CA LEU A 188 5.15 -24.12 5.11
C LEU A 188 4.96 -23.25 3.86
N ILE A 189 6.06 -22.93 3.20
CA ILE A 189 6.14 -22.18 1.96
C ILE A 189 7.16 -22.80 1.02
N LYS A 190 7.14 -22.42 -0.26
CA LYS A 190 8.18 -22.77 -1.22
C LYS A 190 8.82 -21.53 -1.80
N LEU A 191 10.14 -21.47 -1.74
CA LEU A 191 10.96 -20.42 -2.35
C LEU A 191 11.55 -20.95 -3.64
N LYS A 192 11.52 -20.17 -4.73
CA LYS A 192 12.19 -20.44 -6.01
C LYS A 192 13.54 -19.73 -5.99
N ASP A 193 14.50 -20.32 -6.75
CA ASP A 193 15.85 -19.76 -6.95
C ASP A 193 16.56 -19.44 -5.62
N PHE A 194 16.43 -20.39 -4.70
CA PHE A 194 17.04 -20.33 -3.36
C PHE A 194 18.57 -20.47 -3.50
N ASP A 195 19.22 -19.43 -4.03
CA ASP A 195 20.66 -19.28 -4.02
C ASP A 195 21.08 -18.40 -2.85
N PHE A 196 21.91 -18.96 -1.96
CA PHE A 196 22.50 -18.22 -0.84
C PHE A 196 23.37 -17.03 -1.29
N LYS A 197 23.83 -17.02 -2.55
CA LYS A 197 24.74 -16.00 -3.07
C LYS A 197 24.01 -14.80 -3.66
N THR A 198 22.91 -15.02 -4.36
CA THR A 198 22.17 -13.94 -5.03
C THR A 198 21.14 -13.27 -4.15
N HIS A 199 20.71 -13.94 -3.08
CA HIS A 199 19.69 -13.45 -2.14
C HIS A 199 18.33 -13.11 -2.79
N ASP A 200 18.11 -13.52 -4.04
CA ASP A 200 16.90 -13.29 -4.81
C ASP A 200 15.96 -14.48 -4.64
N TRP A 201 15.21 -14.48 -3.53
CA TRP A 201 14.21 -15.50 -3.29
C TRP A 201 12.85 -15.00 -3.70
N GLN A 202 12.15 -15.84 -4.46
CA GLN A 202 10.76 -15.61 -4.78
C GLN A 202 9.91 -16.63 -4.04
N LEU A 203 8.93 -16.16 -3.26
CA LEU A 203 7.93 -17.02 -2.64
C LEU A 203 6.95 -17.46 -3.73
N VAL A 204 6.91 -18.77 -4.03
CA VAL A 204 6.09 -19.31 -5.12
C VAL A 204 4.92 -20.17 -4.64
N GLU A 205 4.96 -20.72 -3.43
CA GLU A 205 3.87 -21.48 -2.83
C GLU A 205 3.70 -21.09 -1.36
N PRO A 206 2.43 -20.98 -0.89
CA PRO A 206 1.19 -21.07 -1.63
C PRO A 206 0.99 -19.90 -2.60
N ASN A 207 0.31 -20.16 -3.73
CA ASN A 207 -0.03 -19.11 -4.70
C ASN A 207 -1.50 -19.24 -5.12
N PRO A 208 -2.35 -18.27 -4.76
CA PRO A 208 -2.04 -17.07 -3.97
C PRO A 208 -1.75 -17.40 -2.49
N ILE A 209 -1.07 -16.48 -1.82
CA ILE A 209 -0.97 -16.50 -0.35
C ILE A 209 -2.39 -16.40 0.24
N PRO A 210 -2.72 -17.17 1.29
CA PRO A 210 -4.07 -17.20 1.85
C PRO A 210 -4.35 -15.98 2.75
N TRP A 211 -4.36 -14.79 2.15
CA TRP A 211 -4.61 -13.51 2.84
C TRP A 211 -6.01 -13.38 3.40
N LEU A 212 -6.99 -14.02 2.72
CA LEU A 212 -8.42 -13.85 2.98
C LEU A 212 -8.99 -15.08 3.68
N ASN A 213 -9.92 -14.82 4.57
CA ASN A 213 -10.81 -15.80 5.19
C ASN A 213 -12.25 -15.53 4.77
N GLU A 214 -13.05 -16.58 4.72
CA GLU A 214 -14.50 -16.47 4.58
C GLU A 214 -15.12 -16.17 5.94
N ARG A 215 -15.88 -15.08 6.02
CA ARG A 215 -16.73 -14.76 7.15
C ARG A 215 -18.17 -15.04 6.77
N GLN A 216 -18.79 -15.97 7.47
CA GLN A 216 -20.22 -16.23 7.34
C GLN A 216 -20.97 -15.23 8.21
N GLU A 217 -21.61 -14.24 7.61
CA GLU A 217 -22.58 -13.36 8.27
C GLU A 217 -23.95 -13.53 7.60
N ALA A 218 -24.90 -14.03 8.38
CA ALA A 218 -26.37 -14.05 8.17
C ALA A 218 -26.93 -14.40 6.79
N ALA A 219 -26.28 -14.66 5.75
CA ALA A 219 -26.67 -15.05 4.38
C ALA A 219 -25.68 -14.61 3.30
N THR A 220 -24.60 -13.93 3.65
CA THR A 220 -23.57 -13.50 2.70
C THR A 220 -22.21 -14.00 3.15
N ASN A 221 -21.53 -14.73 2.26
CA ASN A 221 -20.12 -15.06 2.44
C ASN A 221 -19.29 -13.84 2.06
N GLN A 222 -18.76 -13.14 3.06
CA GLN A 222 -17.88 -12.00 2.84
C GLN A 222 -16.41 -12.45 3.00
N LEU A 223 -15.57 -12.11 2.02
CA LEU A 223 -14.13 -12.27 2.11
C LEU A 223 -13.55 -11.13 2.94
N ILE A 224 -12.88 -11.47 4.03
CA ILE A 224 -12.20 -10.53 4.91
C ILE A 224 -10.72 -10.88 5.02
N LEU A 225 -9.90 -9.88 5.34
CA LEU A 225 -8.48 -10.11 5.60
C LEU A 225 -8.29 -10.98 6.85
N GLY A 226 -7.55 -12.09 6.72
CA GLY A 226 -7.26 -13.01 7.83
C GLY A 226 -6.27 -12.45 8.86
N LEU A 227 -5.62 -11.33 8.55
CA LEU A 227 -4.61 -10.66 9.37
C LEU A 227 -5.25 -9.59 10.25
N VAL A 228 -5.71 -9.98 11.42
CA VAL A 228 -6.52 -9.13 12.32
C VAL A 228 -5.76 -8.63 13.56
N HIS A 229 -4.60 -9.21 13.88
CA HIS A 229 -3.81 -8.83 15.04
C HIS A 229 -3.23 -7.40 14.86
N PRO A 230 -3.20 -6.57 15.92
CA PRO A 230 -2.67 -5.19 15.81
C PRO A 230 -1.25 -5.12 15.25
N GLY A 231 -0.36 -6.08 15.59
CA GLY A 231 0.98 -6.17 15.03
C GLY A 231 1.00 -6.42 13.51
N GLU A 232 0.08 -7.25 13.00
CA GLU A 232 -0.08 -7.49 11.56
C GLU A 232 -0.55 -6.22 10.84
N ARG A 233 -1.56 -5.54 11.39
CA ARG A 233 -2.10 -4.29 10.84
C ARG A 233 -1.07 -3.18 10.83
N ARG A 234 -0.29 -3.03 11.90
CA ARG A 234 0.81 -2.06 11.98
C ARG A 234 1.89 -2.35 10.94
N LEU A 235 2.25 -3.62 10.75
CA LEU A 235 3.23 -4.00 9.72
C LEU A 235 2.71 -3.70 8.31
N ILE A 236 1.45 -4.02 8.00
CA ILE A 236 0.80 -3.68 6.72
C ILE A 236 0.82 -2.16 6.50
N ALA A 237 0.54 -1.37 7.53
CA ALA A 237 0.57 0.08 7.45
C ALA A 237 1.97 0.62 7.09
N GLN A 238 3.03 0.06 7.67
CA GLN A 238 4.41 0.46 7.34
C GLN A 238 4.84 -0.03 5.94
N ILE A 239 4.36 -1.19 5.50
CA ILE A 239 4.54 -1.66 4.12
C ILE A 239 3.91 -0.66 3.13
N LEU A 240 2.72 -0.14 3.41
CA LEU A 240 2.07 0.90 2.61
C LEU A 240 2.88 2.20 2.59
N ASP A 241 3.35 2.67 3.75
CA ASP A 241 4.15 3.91 3.84
C ASP A 241 5.43 3.84 3.00
N VAL A 242 6.13 2.71 3.07
CA VAL A 242 7.33 2.47 2.27
C VAL A 242 6.96 2.42 0.78
N SER A 243 5.95 1.65 0.40
CA SER A 243 5.54 1.47 -1.00
C SER A 243 5.08 2.77 -1.65
N ASP A 244 4.36 3.62 -0.91
CA ASP A 244 3.89 4.92 -1.39
C ASP A 244 5.03 5.95 -1.55
N SER A 245 6.13 5.77 -0.83
CA SER A 245 7.23 6.73 -0.77
C SER A 245 8.46 6.33 -1.59
N ILE A 246 8.64 5.04 -1.91
CA ILE A 246 9.93 4.46 -2.34
C ILE A 246 10.52 5.11 -3.60
N LYS A 247 9.70 5.65 -4.49
CA LYS A 247 10.16 6.28 -5.75
C LYS A 247 10.72 7.70 -5.56
N ASN A 248 10.41 8.37 -4.45
CA ASN A 248 10.74 9.77 -4.19
C ASN A 248 11.44 9.94 -2.83
N LEU A 249 12.38 9.05 -2.51
CA LEU A 249 13.09 9.07 -1.23
C LEU A 249 14.40 9.87 -1.33
N ASP A 250 14.59 10.79 -0.38
CA ASP A 250 15.92 11.22 0.02
C ASP A 250 16.49 10.25 1.07
N GLN A 251 17.79 10.33 1.31
CA GLN A 251 18.49 9.41 2.22
C GLN A 251 17.94 9.45 3.65
N LEU A 252 17.57 10.63 4.16
CA LEU A 252 17.02 10.76 5.53
C LEU A 252 15.66 10.10 5.65
N LYS A 253 14.80 10.28 4.66
CA LYS A 253 13.48 9.61 4.62
C LYS A 253 13.63 8.10 4.47
N ALA A 254 14.59 7.64 3.64
CA ALA A 254 14.85 6.22 3.47
C ALA A 254 15.25 5.56 4.80
N VAL A 255 16.17 6.16 5.57
CA VAL A 255 16.56 5.68 6.90
C VAL A 255 15.38 5.67 7.86
N LYS A 256 14.57 6.74 7.88
CA LYS A 256 13.38 6.83 8.74
C LYS A 256 12.37 5.73 8.44
N LEU A 257 12.05 5.52 7.16
CA LEU A 257 11.11 4.48 6.73
C LEU A 257 11.63 3.07 7.02
N ALA A 258 12.93 2.83 6.79
CA ALA A 258 13.55 1.56 7.08
C ALA A 258 13.51 1.23 8.58
N ASN A 259 13.80 2.21 9.45
CA ASN A 259 13.66 2.05 10.89
C ASN A 259 12.22 1.76 11.30
N SER A 260 11.25 2.55 10.82
CA SER A 260 9.84 2.34 11.15
C SER A 260 9.32 0.97 10.68
N LEU A 261 9.74 0.51 9.50
CA LEU A 261 9.40 -0.83 8.99
C LEU A 261 10.04 -1.93 9.85
N SER A 262 11.30 -1.75 10.27
CA SER A 262 12.01 -2.69 11.15
C SER A 262 11.34 -2.80 12.53
N GLU A 263 10.99 -1.67 13.15
CA GLU A 263 10.28 -1.64 14.42
C GLU A 263 8.88 -2.29 14.32
N ALA A 264 8.15 -2.04 13.22
CA ALA A 264 6.86 -2.69 12.99
C ALA A 264 7.00 -4.19 12.81
N PHE A 265 8.06 -4.64 12.11
CA PHE A 265 8.38 -6.06 11.95
C PHE A 265 8.74 -6.72 13.29
N GLU A 266 9.53 -6.08 14.14
CA GLU A 266 9.88 -6.59 15.47
C GLU A 266 8.63 -6.74 16.35
N GLY A 267 7.75 -5.73 16.34
CA GLY A 267 6.46 -5.79 17.04
C GLY A 267 5.54 -6.90 16.52
N PHE A 268 5.50 -7.09 15.21
CA PHE A 268 4.79 -8.21 14.58
C PHE A 268 5.40 -9.55 15.00
N TYR A 269 6.72 -9.71 14.89
CA TYR A 269 7.41 -10.96 15.20
C TYR A 269 7.24 -11.38 16.67
N SER A 270 7.27 -10.42 17.59
CA SER A 270 7.08 -10.67 19.03
C SER A 270 5.63 -11.03 19.39
N GLY A 271 4.64 -10.45 18.70
CA GLY A 271 3.21 -10.62 19.01
C GLY A 271 2.50 -11.70 18.18
N CYS A 272 3.00 -12.02 16.98
CA CYS A 272 2.31 -12.88 16.02
C CYS A 272 3.07 -14.18 15.80
N ARG A 273 2.68 -15.24 16.49
CA ARG A 273 3.30 -16.57 16.35
C ARG A 273 3.05 -17.15 14.94
N ILE A 274 4.08 -17.73 14.34
CA ILE A 274 3.98 -18.45 13.04
C ILE A 274 4.02 -19.96 13.30
N TRP A 275 4.87 -20.40 14.21
CA TRP A 275 5.10 -21.79 14.56
C TRP A 275 4.26 -22.26 15.77
N GLY A 276 4.44 -23.51 16.18
CA GLY A 276 3.71 -24.12 17.27
C GLY A 276 2.25 -24.36 16.90
N GLU A 277 1.34 -24.00 17.78
CA GLU A 277 -0.11 -24.16 17.63
C GLU A 277 -0.65 -23.57 16.33
N VAL A 278 -0.13 -22.41 15.91
CA VAL A 278 -0.59 -21.72 14.68
C VAL A 278 -0.23 -22.54 13.44
N LYS A 279 0.97 -23.12 13.38
CA LYS A 279 1.36 -24.01 12.28
C LYS A 279 0.42 -25.22 12.17
N ILE A 280 -0.02 -25.77 13.30
CA ILE A 280 -0.79 -27.01 13.36
C ILE A 280 -2.28 -26.74 13.08
N HIS A 281 -2.86 -25.72 13.72
CA HIS A 281 -4.30 -25.50 13.73
C HIS A 281 -4.77 -24.35 12.82
N ALA A 282 -3.86 -23.49 12.37
CA ALA A 282 -4.15 -22.31 11.56
C ALA A 282 -3.11 -22.10 10.44
N LEU A 283 -2.84 -23.16 9.66
CA LEU A 283 -1.82 -23.15 8.61
C LEU A 283 -1.95 -21.93 7.66
N ARG A 284 -3.18 -21.61 7.25
CA ARG A 284 -3.44 -20.45 6.38
C ARG A 284 -2.96 -19.13 7.00
N LEU A 285 -3.17 -18.94 8.31
CA LEU A 285 -2.68 -17.77 9.04
C LEU A 285 -1.15 -17.75 9.12
N ALA A 286 -0.52 -18.92 9.39
CA ALA A 286 0.94 -19.03 9.38
C ALA A 286 1.52 -18.63 8.02
N GLN A 287 0.92 -19.11 6.93
CA GLN A 287 1.33 -18.78 5.56
C GLN A 287 1.10 -17.30 5.20
N ALA A 288 -0.02 -16.71 5.62
CA ALA A 288 -0.28 -15.29 5.44
C ALA A 288 0.75 -14.42 6.19
N ARG A 289 1.10 -14.78 7.44
CA ARG A 289 2.17 -14.15 8.21
C ARG A 289 3.53 -14.26 7.53
N LEU A 290 3.85 -15.43 6.97
CA LEU A 290 5.07 -15.61 6.17
C LEU A 290 5.06 -14.77 4.89
N GLY A 291 3.91 -14.57 4.29
CA GLY A 291 3.75 -13.62 3.19
C GLY A 291 4.14 -12.19 3.60
N LEU A 292 3.68 -11.70 4.77
CA LEU A 292 4.11 -10.40 5.30
C LEU A 292 5.63 -10.35 5.54
N VAL A 293 6.22 -11.42 6.07
CA VAL A 293 7.69 -11.53 6.24
C VAL A 293 8.40 -11.40 4.89
N GLY A 294 7.88 -12.06 3.84
CA GLY A 294 8.45 -11.98 2.48
C GLY A 294 8.40 -10.59 1.89
N VAL A 295 7.25 -9.89 2.00
CA VAL A 295 7.12 -8.50 1.56
C VAL A 295 8.08 -7.59 2.33
N THR A 296 8.14 -7.74 3.66
CA THR A 296 9.02 -6.94 4.52
C THR A 296 10.49 -7.13 4.16
N GLN A 297 10.91 -8.39 3.94
CA GLN A 297 12.27 -8.72 3.51
C GLN A 297 12.63 -8.00 2.20
N GLY A 298 11.76 -8.08 1.19
CA GLY A 298 11.99 -7.43 -0.10
C GLY A 298 12.11 -5.91 0.00
N LEU A 299 11.24 -5.26 0.77
CA LEU A 299 11.27 -3.81 0.99
C LEU A 299 12.49 -3.36 1.79
N LEU A 300 12.86 -4.06 2.87
CA LEU A 300 14.08 -3.74 3.64
C LEU A 300 15.33 -3.90 2.78
N ARG A 301 15.38 -4.93 1.94
CA ARG A 301 16.47 -5.11 0.98
C ARG A 301 16.56 -3.95 0.01
N SER A 302 15.44 -3.55 -0.61
CA SER A 302 15.43 -2.41 -1.53
C SER A 302 15.83 -1.11 -0.84
N LEU A 303 15.34 -0.85 0.38
CA LEU A 303 15.75 0.32 1.15
C LEU A 303 17.25 0.31 1.46
N LEU A 304 17.82 -0.82 1.88
CA LEU A 304 19.25 -0.95 2.19
C LEU A 304 20.11 -0.82 0.92
N GLN A 305 19.84 -1.62 -0.11
CA GLN A 305 20.69 -1.71 -1.30
C GLN A 305 20.45 -0.56 -2.29
N ASP A 306 19.16 -0.33 -2.66
CA ASP A 306 18.84 0.58 -3.76
C ASP A 306 18.77 2.04 -3.28
N GLN A 307 18.33 2.30 -2.04
CA GLN A 307 18.15 3.65 -1.52
C GLN A 307 19.33 4.14 -0.67
N LEU A 308 19.91 3.28 0.15
CA LEU A 308 20.97 3.64 1.09
C LEU A 308 22.38 3.21 0.62
N GLY A 309 22.49 2.36 -0.41
CA GLY A 309 23.77 1.88 -0.95
C GLY A 309 24.57 1.00 0.02
N VAL A 310 23.87 0.31 0.95
CA VAL A 310 24.51 -0.55 1.95
C VAL A 310 24.09 -2.00 1.78
N SER A 311 24.90 -2.92 2.29
CA SER A 311 24.60 -4.36 2.22
C SER A 311 23.34 -4.73 3.00
N ALA A 312 22.54 -5.65 2.44
CA ALA A 312 21.42 -6.30 3.10
C ALA A 312 21.83 -7.75 3.47
N PRO A 313 22.46 -7.97 4.63
CA PRO A 313 22.97 -9.27 5.02
C PRO A 313 21.82 -10.25 5.25
N VAL A 314 22.01 -11.51 4.88
CA VAL A 314 21.03 -12.58 5.11
C VAL A 314 21.24 -13.30 6.44
N GLU A 315 22.39 -13.07 7.07
CA GLU A 315 22.79 -13.59 8.37
C GLU A 315 23.56 -12.51 9.11
N LEU A 316 23.35 -12.41 10.40
CA LEU A 316 24.05 -11.55 11.35
C LEU A 316 24.28 -12.32 12.66
#